data_f381f75349fe3b7c93dc8e37837b5474
#
_entry.id   f381f75349fe3b7c93dc8e37837b5474
#
_cell.length_a   1.000
_cell.length_b   1.000
_cell.length_c   1.000
_cell.angle_alpha   90.00
_cell.angle_beta   90.00
_cell.angle_gamma   90.00
#
_symmetry.space_group_name_H-M   'P 1'
#
loop_
_entity.id
_entity.type
_entity.pdbx_description
1 polymer ?
#
loop_
_entity_poly.entity_id
_entity_poly.type
_entity_poly.pdbx_seq_one_letter_code
_entity_poly.pdbx_strand_id
1 'polypeptide(L)'
;MADGPLFALGDKVPRVDPTAYVAPTAAVIGDVEIGAGSSIWFACVLRGDHQPIRVGARTNIQDGTIVHITAASDDHPGFPAIIGDDVTIGHGAIIHACVIEDWGFVGMGATVLDGAVIGRGGMLAAGALLTPGKRIGPYELWQGAPARLARVMTEQDRARFALNAPHYVHTAAHFRSALRGL
;
A
#
# COMPACT_ATOMS: atom_id res chain seq x y z
N MET A 1 -2.88 5.88 -20.51
CA MET A 1 -1.72 6.60 -19.93
C MET A 1 -1.87 6.54 -18.42
N ALA A 2 -0.78 6.34 -17.68
CA ALA A 2 -0.81 6.60 -16.24
C ALA A 2 -1.13 8.10 -16.12
N ASP A 3 -2.25 8.43 -15.51
CA ASP A 3 -2.79 9.78 -15.60
C ASP A 3 -2.19 10.71 -14.54
N GLY A 4 -1.55 10.15 -13.50
CA GLY A 4 -0.91 10.89 -12.41
C GLY A 4 0.57 11.17 -12.65
N PRO A 5 1.14 12.19 -11.97
CA PRO A 5 2.52 12.60 -12.14
C PRO A 5 3.51 11.55 -11.62
N LEU A 6 4.43 11.14 -12.50
CA LEU A 6 5.56 10.27 -12.22
C LEU A 6 6.85 11.11 -12.26
N PHE A 7 7.68 10.99 -11.22
CA PHE A 7 8.89 11.78 -11.10
C PHE A 7 10.13 10.88 -11.03
N ALA A 8 11.07 11.08 -11.94
CA ALA A 8 12.40 10.51 -11.81
C ALA A 8 13.20 11.25 -10.73
N LEU A 9 14.04 10.52 -10.00
CA LEU A 9 15.00 11.07 -9.05
C LEU A 9 16.40 10.53 -9.40
N GLY A 10 17.17 11.31 -10.14
CA GLY A 10 18.40 10.85 -10.75
C GLY A 10 18.13 9.72 -11.76
N ASP A 11 18.75 8.57 -11.55
CA ASP A 11 18.61 7.35 -12.35
C ASP A 11 17.39 6.48 -11.95
N LYS A 12 16.76 6.81 -10.82
CA LYS A 12 15.59 6.10 -10.31
C LYS A 12 14.32 6.59 -11.00
N VAL A 13 13.70 5.74 -11.79
CA VAL A 13 12.51 6.06 -12.59
C VAL A 13 11.35 5.13 -12.23
N PRO A 14 10.15 5.65 -11.90
CA PRO A 14 9.00 4.82 -11.63
C PRO A 14 8.63 3.91 -12.81
N ARG A 15 8.32 2.66 -12.52
CA ARG A 15 7.82 1.67 -13.49
C ARG A 15 6.38 1.31 -13.13
N VAL A 16 5.45 1.69 -13.96
CA VAL A 16 4.01 1.49 -13.75
C VAL A 16 3.47 0.61 -14.85
N ASP A 17 2.83 -0.50 -14.48
CA ASP A 17 2.16 -1.38 -15.44
C ASP A 17 1.10 -0.59 -16.24
N PRO A 18 0.98 -0.79 -17.56
CA PRO A 18 0.01 -0.06 -18.39
C PRO A 18 -1.46 -0.23 -17.97
N THR A 19 -1.77 -1.28 -17.22
CA THR A 19 -3.12 -1.53 -16.69
C THR A 19 -3.36 -0.92 -15.30
N ALA A 20 -2.30 -0.45 -14.62
CA ALA A 20 -2.44 0.21 -13.33
C ALA A 20 -2.96 1.64 -13.48
N TYR A 21 -3.75 2.10 -12.52
CA TYR A 21 -4.29 3.46 -12.43
C TYR A 21 -3.51 4.31 -11.43
N VAL A 22 -3.08 5.49 -11.84
CA VAL A 22 -2.51 6.51 -10.96
C VAL A 22 -3.36 7.77 -11.08
N ALA A 23 -3.99 8.19 -9.97
CA ALA A 23 -4.86 9.36 -9.97
C ALA A 23 -4.09 10.65 -10.28
N PRO A 24 -4.70 11.66 -10.91
CA PRO A 24 -4.02 12.88 -11.37
C PRO A 24 -3.29 13.69 -10.28
N THR A 25 -3.67 13.54 -9.01
CA THR A 25 -3.05 14.25 -7.88
C THR A 25 -2.18 13.35 -7.01
N ALA A 26 -2.01 12.07 -7.37
CA ALA A 26 -1.02 11.22 -6.71
C ALA A 26 0.38 11.56 -7.23
N ALA A 27 1.40 11.38 -6.38
CA ALA A 27 2.81 11.57 -6.76
C ALA A 27 3.58 10.26 -6.56
N VAL A 28 4.21 9.76 -7.65
CA VAL A 28 5.05 8.55 -7.62
C VAL A 28 6.48 8.95 -7.99
N ILE A 29 7.42 8.77 -7.06
CA ILE A 29 8.74 9.38 -7.12
C ILE A 29 9.84 8.33 -6.93
N GLY A 30 10.82 8.28 -7.84
CA GLY A 30 12.03 7.48 -7.70
C GLY A 30 11.85 5.99 -8.01
N ASP A 31 12.51 5.11 -7.26
CA ASP A 31 12.47 3.66 -7.48
C ASP A 31 11.18 3.03 -6.96
N VAL A 32 10.13 3.17 -7.74
CA VAL A 32 8.80 2.62 -7.45
C VAL A 32 8.34 1.73 -8.59
N GLU A 33 7.89 0.51 -8.27
CA GLU A 33 7.21 -0.38 -9.22
C GLU A 33 5.76 -0.58 -8.80
N ILE A 34 4.83 -0.49 -9.77
CA ILE A 34 3.40 -0.71 -9.56
C ILE A 34 2.91 -1.77 -10.54
N GLY A 35 2.42 -2.88 -9.99
CA GLY A 35 1.97 -4.05 -10.73
C GLY A 35 0.61 -3.88 -11.41
N ALA A 36 0.28 -4.88 -12.24
CA ALA A 36 -0.90 -4.88 -13.11
C ALA A 36 -2.22 -4.74 -12.34
N GLY A 37 -3.12 -3.92 -12.86
CA GLY A 37 -4.45 -3.69 -12.29
C GLY A 37 -4.47 -2.98 -10.93
N SER A 38 -3.30 -2.54 -10.43
CA SER A 38 -3.22 -1.80 -9.17
C SER A 38 -3.67 -0.35 -9.32
N SER A 39 -4.06 0.29 -8.22
CA SER A 39 -4.55 1.66 -8.23
C SER A 39 -3.99 2.51 -7.10
N ILE A 40 -3.46 3.67 -7.47
CA ILE A 40 -2.95 4.70 -6.56
C ILE A 40 -3.90 5.89 -6.65
N TRP A 41 -4.58 6.17 -5.55
CA TRP A 41 -5.67 7.14 -5.52
C TRP A 41 -5.21 8.56 -5.22
N PHE A 42 -6.17 9.48 -5.15
CA PHE A 42 -5.88 10.92 -5.09
C PHE A 42 -5.06 11.30 -3.86
N ALA A 43 -4.15 12.26 -4.04
CA ALA A 43 -3.26 12.79 -2.99
C ALA A 43 -2.35 11.75 -2.32
N CYS A 44 -2.20 10.55 -2.90
CA CYS A 44 -1.19 9.60 -2.43
C CYS A 44 0.22 10.07 -2.79
N VAL A 45 1.18 9.77 -1.93
CA VAL A 45 2.61 9.98 -2.19
C VAL A 45 3.37 8.68 -1.99
N LEU A 46 3.99 8.16 -3.05
CA LEU A 46 4.91 7.02 -3.01
C LEU A 46 6.31 7.52 -3.33
N ARG A 47 7.23 7.52 -2.36
CA ARG A 47 8.57 8.09 -2.54
C ARG A 47 9.67 7.06 -2.24
N GLY A 48 10.20 6.44 -3.30
CA GLY A 48 11.32 5.49 -3.29
C GLY A 48 12.65 6.19 -3.60
N ASP A 49 13.11 7.04 -2.68
CA ASP A 49 14.31 7.87 -2.87
C ASP A 49 15.61 7.13 -2.55
N HIS A 50 15.66 6.31 -1.52
CA HIS A 50 16.84 5.54 -1.12
C HIS A 50 16.67 4.04 -1.31
N GLN A 51 15.57 3.48 -0.82
CA GLN A 51 15.21 2.07 -0.96
C GLN A 51 14.01 1.94 -1.91
N PRO A 52 13.79 0.76 -2.50
CA PRO A 52 12.68 0.56 -3.43
C PRO A 52 11.30 0.50 -2.74
N ILE A 53 10.29 0.93 -3.47
CA ILE A 53 8.89 0.61 -3.21
C ILE A 53 8.42 -0.37 -4.28
N ARG A 54 7.81 -1.47 -3.87
CA ARG A 54 7.24 -2.49 -4.76
C ARG A 54 5.78 -2.71 -4.41
N VAL A 55 4.91 -2.50 -5.37
CA VAL A 55 3.47 -2.72 -5.24
C VAL A 55 3.09 -3.82 -6.22
N GLY A 56 2.55 -4.91 -5.71
CA GLY A 56 2.09 -6.06 -6.48
C GLY A 56 0.90 -5.75 -7.38
N ALA A 57 0.28 -6.79 -7.93
CA ALA A 57 -0.85 -6.67 -8.82
C ALA A 57 -2.18 -6.51 -8.06
N ARG A 58 -3.18 -5.83 -8.67
CA ARG A 58 -4.54 -5.64 -8.14
C ARG A 58 -4.62 -5.05 -6.74
N THR A 59 -3.54 -4.39 -6.32
CA THR A 59 -3.42 -3.72 -5.02
C THR A 59 -3.96 -2.30 -5.12
N ASN A 60 -4.71 -1.86 -4.10
CA ASN A 60 -5.22 -0.50 -4.06
C ASN A 60 -4.63 0.29 -2.87
N ILE A 61 -4.14 1.49 -3.16
CA ILE A 61 -3.62 2.46 -2.19
C ILE A 61 -4.53 3.68 -2.24
N GLN A 62 -5.38 3.81 -1.22
CA GLN A 62 -6.49 4.76 -1.21
C GLN A 62 -6.03 6.17 -0.84
N ASP A 63 -6.91 7.14 -1.13
CA ASP A 63 -6.64 8.58 -1.11
C ASP A 63 -5.87 9.05 0.14
N GLY A 64 -4.88 9.93 -0.07
CA GLY A 64 -4.10 10.54 1.00
C GLY A 64 -3.09 9.64 1.70
N THR A 65 -2.90 8.41 1.22
CA THR A 65 -1.92 7.47 1.80
C THR A 65 -0.49 7.88 1.44
N ILE A 66 0.41 7.75 2.41
CA ILE A 66 1.84 7.97 2.21
C ILE A 66 2.58 6.65 2.31
N VAL A 67 3.40 6.33 1.29
CA VAL A 67 4.30 5.18 1.29
C VAL A 67 5.74 5.68 1.19
N HIS A 68 6.55 5.32 2.16
CA HIS A 68 7.97 5.71 2.20
C HIS A 68 8.84 4.56 2.73
N ILE A 69 10.12 4.77 2.70
CA ILE A 69 11.17 3.80 3.00
C ILE A 69 12.10 4.34 4.08
N THR A 70 13.00 3.51 4.59
CA THR A 70 14.09 3.93 5.45
C THR A 70 15.42 3.78 4.72
N ALA A 71 16.20 4.85 4.66
CA ALA A 71 17.54 4.84 4.07
C ALA A 71 18.49 3.94 4.88
N ALA A 72 19.55 3.43 4.23
CA ALA A 72 20.65 2.78 4.93
C ALA A 72 21.39 3.78 5.82
N SER A 73 21.93 3.30 6.93
CA SER A 73 22.83 4.01 7.84
C SER A 73 23.98 3.10 8.24
N ASP A 74 24.88 3.58 9.08
CA ASP A 74 25.98 2.76 9.59
C ASP A 74 25.49 1.54 10.41
N ASP A 75 24.28 1.65 11.00
CA ASP A 75 23.72 0.64 11.90
C ASP A 75 22.78 -0.36 11.20
N HIS A 76 22.27 -0.06 10.00
CA HIS A 76 21.32 -0.93 9.28
C HIS A 76 21.30 -0.68 7.76
N PRO A 77 20.99 -1.70 6.95
CA PRO A 77 21.01 -1.60 5.48
C PRO A 77 19.87 -0.76 4.88
N GLY A 78 19.00 -0.19 5.69
CA GLY A 78 17.74 0.41 5.27
C GLY A 78 16.64 -0.63 5.09
N PHE A 79 15.41 -0.15 4.92
CA PHE A 79 14.25 -1.02 4.73
C PHE A 79 13.39 -0.53 3.56
N PRO A 80 13.10 -1.39 2.58
CA PRO A 80 12.16 -1.10 1.50
C PRO A 80 10.71 -1.11 2.00
N ALA A 81 9.78 -0.68 1.15
CA ALA A 81 8.37 -0.93 1.31
C ALA A 81 7.93 -1.96 0.26
N ILE A 82 7.53 -3.15 0.71
CA ILE A 82 7.11 -4.25 -0.15
C ILE A 82 5.64 -4.56 0.12
N ILE A 83 4.81 -4.39 -0.88
CA ILE A 83 3.37 -4.57 -0.81
C ILE A 83 3.00 -5.62 -1.86
N GLY A 84 2.40 -6.71 -1.42
CA GLY A 84 2.04 -7.87 -2.25
C GLY A 84 0.87 -7.63 -3.18
N ASP A 85 0.35 -8.72 -3.72
CA ASP A 85 -0.82 -8.76 -4.59
C ASP A 85 -2.13 -8.68 -3.80
N ASP A 86 -3.18 -8.13 -4.42
CA ASP A 86 -4.54 -8.07 -3.86
C ASP A 86 -4.62 -7.38 -2.48
N VAL A 87 -3.67 -6.50 -2.17
CA VAL A 87 -3.62 -5.75 -0.91
C VAL A 87 -4.57 -4.56 -0.96
N THR A 88 -5.21 -4.27 0.17
CA THR A 88 -6.00 -3.05 0.35
C THR A 88 -5.36 -2.16 1.41
N ILE A 89 -5.03 -0.92 1.05
CA ILE A 89 -4.55 0.11 1.97
C ILE A 89 -5.58 1.24 2.00
N GLY A 90 -6.23 1.40 3.14
CA GLY A 90 -7.30 2.38 3.37
C GLY A 90 -6.80 3.83 3.36
N HIS A 91 -7.75 4.75 3.14
CA HIS A 91 -7.51 6.19 3.04
C HIS A 91 -6.66 6.74 4.19
N GLY A 92 -5.70 7.62 3.87
CA GLY A 92 -4.88 8.34 4.85
C GLY A 92 -3.93 7.47 5.68
N ALA A 93 -3.65 6.24 5.26
CA ALA A 93 -2.70 5.37 5.95
C ALA A 93 -1.25 5.87 5.77
N ILE A 94 -0.37 5.49 6.72
CA ILE A 94 1.07 5.68 6.62
C ILE A 94 1.74 4.32 6.55
N ILE A 95 2.43 4.05 5.46
CA ILE A 95 3.15 2.81 5.18
C ILE A 95 4.63 3.14 5.10
N HIS A 96 5.38 2.78 6.12
CA HIS A 96 6.78 3.17 6.22
C HIS A 96 7.67 1.94 6.37
N ALA A 97 8.52 1.69 5.35
CA ALA A 97 9.61 0.73 5.40
C ALA A 97 9.21 -0.67 5.93
N CYS A 98 8.16 -1.28 5.38
CA CYS A 98 7.53 -2.49 5.90
C CYS A 98 7.17 -3.49 4.80
N VAL A 99 6.72 -4.68 5.20
CA VAL A 99 6.24 -5.71 4.29
C VAL A 99 4.75 -5.97 4.55
N ILE A 100 3.95 -5.93 3.49
CA ILE A 100 2.54 -6.33 3.51
C ILE A 100 2.41 -7.48 2.51
N GLU A 101 2.19 -8.68 3.00
CA GLU A 101 2.06 -9.87 2.16
C GLU A 101 0.69 -9.86 1.44
N ASP A 102 0.53 -10.74 0.43
CA ASP A 102 -0.69 -10.81 -0.39
C ASP A 102 -1.96 -10.86 0.46
N TRP A 103 -3.03 -10.22 -0.05
CA TRP A 103 -4.33 -10.13 0.63
C TRP A 103 -4.29 -9.37 1.95
N GLY A 104 -3.18 -8.74 2.31
CA GLY A 104 -3.06 -7.91 3.50
C GLY A 104 -4.03 -6.72 3.46
N PHE A 105 -4.53 -6.33 4.63
CA PHE A 105 -5.47 -5.22 4.74
C PHE A 105 -5.00 -4.21 5.78
N VAL A 106 -4.86 -2.96 5.37
CA VAL A 106 -4.56 -1.83 6.26
C VAL A 106 -5.77 -0.92 6.31
N GLY A 107 -6.33 -0.73 7.50
CA GLY A 107 -7.49 0.13 7.72
C GLY A 107 -7.18 1.62 7.51
N MET A 108 -8.23 2.42 7.31
CA MET A 108 -8.12 3.88 7.12
C MET A 108 -7.38 4.54 8.27
N GLY A 109 -6.43 5.44 7.97
CA GLY A 109 -5.64 6.18 8.95
C GLY A 109 -4.70 5.32 9.81
N ALA A 110 -4.51 4.04 9.50
CA ALA A 110 -3.58 3.19 10.22
C ALA A 110 -2.13 3.49 9.84
N THR A 111 -1.20 3.21 10.75
CA THR A 111 0.23 3.43 10.56
C THR A 111 0.98 2.10 10.71
N VAL A 112 1.83 1.78 9.73
CA VAL A 112 2.72 0.61 9.73
C VAL A 112 4.15 1.12 9.65
N LEU A 113 4.99 0.75 10.63
CA LEU A 113 6.34 1.28 10.78
C LEU A 113 7.43 0.25 10.41
N ASP A 114 8.67 0.72 10.45
CA ASP A 114 9.90 0.09 9.97
C ASP A 114 10.05 -1.38 10.37
N GLY A 115 10.31 -2.22 9.38
CA GLY A 115 10.51 -3.66 9.58
C GLY A 115 9.27 -4.42 10.06
N ALA A 116 8.11 -3.75 10.18
CA ALA A 116 6.88 -4.44 10.51
C ALA A 116 6.39 -5.29 9.33
N VAL A 117 5.68 -6.37 9.65
CA VAL A 117 5.15 -7.30 8.65
C VAL A 117 3.67 -7.54 8.90
N ILE A 118 2.87 -7.37 7.86
CA ILE A 118 1.49 -7.88 7.82
C ILE A 118 1.50 -9.15 6.98
N GLY A 119 1.33 -10.30 7.63
CA GLY A 119 1.33 -11.61 6.97
C GLY A 119 0.11 -11.78 6.05
N ARG A 120 0.16 -12.79 5.21
CA ARG A 120 -0.86 -13.09 4.20
C ARG A 120 -2.29 -13.00 4.74
N GLY A 121 -3.10 -12.13 4.15
CA GLY A 121 -4.48 -11.90 4.59
C GLY A 121 -4.60 -11.34 6.01
N GLY A 122 -3.51 -10.91 6.65
CA GLY A 122 -3.55 -10.24 7.94
C GLY A 122 -4.16 -8.84 7.83
N MET A 123 -4.75 -8.37 8.92
CA MET A 123 -5.46 -7.08 8.95
C MET A 123 -5.02 -6.20 10.10
N LEU A 124 -4.67 -4.96 9.80
CA LEU A 124 -4.52 -3.88 10.76
C LEU A 124 -5.77 -3.00 10.71
N ALA A 125 -6.47 -2.84 11.82
CA ALA A 125 -7.71 -2.07 11.90
C ALA A 125 -7.49 -0.57 11.65
N ALA A 126 -8.57 0.15 11.32
CA ALA A 126 -8.52 1.61 11.11
C ALA A 126 -7.96 2.35 12.35
N GLY A 127 -7.13 3.36 12.11
CA GLY A 127 -6.47 4.16 13.14
C GLY A 127 -5.47 3.41 14.03
N ALA A 128 -5.14 2.16 13.72
CA ALA A 128 -4.21 1.37 14.52
C ALA A 128 -2.74 1.69 14.18
N LEU A 129 -1.84 1.47 15.14
CA LEU A 129 -0.39 1.65 15.00
C LEU A 129 0.34 0.33 15.14
N LEU A 130 0.89 -0.20 14.04
CA LEU A 130 1.81 -1.33 14.05
C LEU A 130 3.24 -0.81 14.21
N THR A 131 3.80 -0.99 15.40
CA THR A 131 5.12 -0.48 15.76
C THR A 131 6.26 -1.24 15.10
N PRO A 132 7.48 -0.68 15.05
CA PRO A 132 8.61 -1.27 14.34
C PRO A 132 8.86 -2.74 14.71
N GLY A 133 9.18 -3.55 13.69
CA GLY A 133 9.52 -4.96 13.82
C GLY A 133 8.38 -5.88 14.27
N LYS A 134 7.16 -5.39 14.43
CA LYS A 134 6.00 -6.23 14.80
C LYS A 134 5.47 -7.00 13.62
N ARG A 135 4.95 -8.19 13.91
CA ARG A 135 4.36 -9.07 12.89
C ARG A 135 2.91 -9.40 13.22
N ILE A 136 2.03 -9.12 12.27
CA ILE A 136 0.68 -9.67 12.21
C ILE A 136 0.77 -11.01 11.50
N GLY A 137 0.26 -12.08 12.14
CA GLY A 137 0.22 -13.41 11.54
C GLY A 137 -0.82 -13.52 10.43
N PRO A 138 -0.77 -14.62 9.63
CA PRO A 138 -1.75 -14.84 8.58
C PRO A 138 -3.18 -14.84 9.13
N TYR A 139 -4.06 -14.06 8.48
CA TYR A 139 -5.48 -13.94 8.84
C TYR A 139 -5.74 -13.46 10.28
N GLU A 140 -4.79 -12.83 10.93
CA GLU A 140 -5.02 -12.17 12.22
C GLU A 140 -5.54 -10.74 12.02
N LEU A 141 -6.49 -10.33 12.89
CA LEU A 141 -6.93 -8.94 13.04
C LEU A 141 -6.27 -8.33 14.26
N TRP A 142 -5.54 -7.23 14.03
CA TRP A 142 -4.92 -6.43 15.07
C TRP A 142 -5.53 -5.04 15.13
N GLN A 143 -5.65 -4.46 16.32
CA GLN A 143 -6.22 -3.13 16.54
C GLN A 143 -5.56 -2.37 17.69
N GLY A 144 -5.75 -1.04 17.73
CA GLY A 144 -5.25 -0.15 18.78
C GLY A 144 -3.92 0.50 18.46
N ALA A 145 -3.44 1.38 19.32
CA ALA A 145 -2.18 2.10 19.24
C ALA A 145 -1.45 2.06 20.60
N PRO A 146 -0.44 1.21 20.79
CA PRO A 146 0.10 0.24 19.83
C PRO A 146 -0.86 -0.93 19.57
N ALA A 147 -0.83 -1.46 18.36
CA ALA A 147 -1.73 -2.54 17.93
C ALA A 147 -1.45 -3.85 18.68
N ARG A 148 -2.52 -4.59 18.94
CA ARG A 148 -2.49 -5.92 19.57
C ARG A 148 -3.45 -6.85 18.83
N LEU A 149 -3.18 -8.15 18.91
CA LEU A 149 -4.07 -9.17 18.38
C LEU A 149 -5.46 -9.06 19.02
N ALA A 150 -6.46 -8.84 18.20
CA ALA A 150 -7.86 -8.84 18.60
C ALA A 150 -8.48 -10.23 18.45
N ARG A 151 -8.27 -10.85 17.29
CA ARG A 151 -8.77 -12.21 16.99
C ARG A 151 -8.19 -12.74 15.67
N VAL A 152 -8.33 -14.02 15.46
CA VAL A 152 -8.17 -14.62 14.13
C VAL A 152 -9.45 -14.38 13.32
N MET A 153 -9.31 -14.06 12.04
CA MET A 153 -10.44 -13.81 11.15
C MET A 153 -11.15 -15.12 10.77
N THR A 154 -12.48 -15.07 10.81
CA THR A 154 -13.33 -16.18 10.33
C THR A 154 -13.26 -16.30 8.82
N GLU A 155 -13.72 -17.43 8.27
CA GLU A 155 -13.86 -17.60 6.83
C GLU A 155 -14.79 -16.55 6.19
N GLN A 156 -15.86 -16.18 6.88
CA GLN A 156 -16.76 -15.11 6.45
C GLN A 156 -16.07 -13.74 6.38
N ASP A 157 -15.23 -13.41 7.37
CA ASP A 157 -14.42 -12.19 7.32
C ASP A 157 -13.50 -12.19 6.09
N ARG A 158 -12.78 -13.29 5.87
CA ARG A 158 -11.84 -13.43 4.74
C ARG A 158 -12.56 -13.25 3.41
N ALA A 159 -13.70 -13.93 3.23
CA ALA A 159 -14.52 -13.80 2.02
C ALA A 159 -14.98 -12.36 1.79
N ARG A 160 -15.41 -11.65 2.86
CA ARG A 160 -15.83 -10.25 2.79
C ARG A 160 -14.69 -9.32 2.38
N PHE A 161 -13.52 -9.45 2.99
CA PHE A 161 -12.38 -8.57 2.71
C PHE A 161 -11.76 -8.86 1.35
N ALA A 162 -11.81 -10.09 0.86
CA ALA A 162 -11.34 -10.47 -0.47
C ALA A 162 -12.08 -9.74 -1.62
N LEU A 163 -13.25 -9.18 -1.37
CA LEU A 163 -14.02 -8.42 -2.38
C LEU A 163 -13.44 -7.01 -2.63
N ASN A 164 -12.58 -6.49 -1.75
CA ASN A 164 -12.09 -5.12 -1.90
C ASN A 164 -11.16 -4.95 -3.11
N ALA A 165 -10.19 -5.83 -3.30
CA ALA A 165 -9.24 -5.71 -4.40
C ALA A 165 -9.94 -5.76 -5.78
N PRO A 166 -10.80 -6.74 -6.10
CA PRO A 166 -11.58 -6.73 -7.34
C PRO A 166 -12.47 -5.49 -7.52
N HIS A 167 -13.10 -5.01 -6.43
CA HIS A 167 -13.90 -3.79 -6.45
C HIS A 167 -13.06 -2.59 -6.90
N TYR A 168 -11.85 -2.41 -6.34
CA TYR A 168 -10.97 -1.30 -6.71
C TYR A 168 -10.38 -1.43 -8.11
N VAL A 169 -10.14 -2.63 -8.62
CA VAL A 169 -9.78 -2.85 -10.04
C VAL A 169 -10.89 -2.33 -10.95
N HIS A 170 -12.15 -2.66 -10.65
CA HIS A 170 -13.30 -2.18 -11.42
C HIS A 170 -13.47 -0.65 -11.31
N THR A 171 -13.37 -0.12 -10.09
CA THR A 171 -13.48 1.33 -9.83
C THR A 171 -12.40 2.11 -10.57
N ALA A 172 -11.15 1.63 -10.57
CA ALA A 172 -10.04 2.25 -11.29
C ALA A 172 -10.28 2.29 -12.81
N ALA A 173 -10.81 1.20 -13.37
CA ALA A 173 -11.19 1.17 -14.79
C ALA A 173 -12.28 2.20 -15.12
N HIS A 174 -13.27 2.37 -14.25
CA HIS A 174 -14.31 3.39 -14.39
C HIS A 174 -13.72 4.82 -14.33
N PHE A 175 -12.88 5.12 -13.33
CA PHE A 175 -12.23 6.43 -13.22
C PHE A 175 -11.37 6.75 -14.44
N ARG A 176 -10.59 5.78 -14.93
CA ARG A 176 -9.77 5.96 -16.13
C ARG A 176 -10.59 6.37 -17.36
N SER A 177 -11.82 5.86 -17.49
CA SER A 177 -12.68 6.15 -18.65
C SER A 177 -13.55 7.39 -18.48
N ALA A 178 -13.95 7.74 -17.25
CA ALA A 178 -14.99 8.73 -16.97
C ALA A 178 -14.47 10.03 -16.33
N LEU A 179 -13.31 10.01 -15.65
CA LEU A 179 -12.78 11.19 -14.97
C LEU A 179 -12.39 12.27 -16.00
N ARG A 180 -12.86 13.49 -15.76
CA ARG A 180 -12.52 14.68 -16.57
C ARG A 180 -12.29 15.88 -15.67
N GLY A 181 -11.27 16.68 -16.00
CA GLY A 181 -11.11 18.02 -15.44
C GLY A 181 -12.22 18.95 -15.92
N LEU A 182 -12.58 19.93 -15.11
CA LEU A 182 -13.55 20.98 -15.43
C LEU A 182 -12.84 22.27 -15.77
#